data_39d24c9219e5c91bf48dd0c96b48eea0
#
_entry.id   39d24c9219e5c91bf48dd0c96b48eea0
#
_cell.length_a   1.000
_cell.length_b   1.000
_cell.length_c   1.000
_cell.angle_alpha   90.00
_cell.angle_beta   90.00
_cell.angle_gamma   90.00
#
_symmetry.space_group_name_H-M   'P 1'
#
loop_
_entity.id
_entity.type
_entity.pdbx_description
1 polymer ?
#
loop_
_entity_poly.entity_id
_entity_poly.type
_entity_poly.pdbx_seq_one_letter_code
_entity_poly.pdbx_strand_id
1 'polypeptide(L)'
;MKTNKLLIILMGISLLSFSGTSLAQSTHLVTLNVDTNELNNNNAKAAFSFSVSEGTAVENIDDPEAFTIIVSENDDIEWEGVSSSGAKVDIDEIEIVEDANKPDKEKIFKKDKTPGKEENGKKKVKAKVKDKTRGNEYKYIIRFSIGAFSFVIDPRIKVP
;
A
#
# COMPACT_ATOMS: atom_id res chain seq x y z
N MET A 1 43.73 51.77 45.09
CA MET A 1 42.69 50.76 44.99
C MET A 1 42.27 50.62 43.52
N LYS A 2 42.67 49.57 42.84
CA LYS A 2 42.28 49.27 41.46
C LYS A 2 41.21 48.16 41.46
N THR A 3 40.01 48.48 41.10
CA THR A 3 38.90 47.56 40.98
C THR A 3 38.94 46.90 39.60
N ASN A 4 39.27 45.60 39.54
CA ASN A 4 39.19 44.80 38.34
C ASN A 4 37.71 44.41 38.07
N LYS A 5 37.17 44.88 36.92
CA LYS A 5 35.88 44.42 36.40
C LYS A 5 36.09 43.12 35.64
N LEU A 6 35.57 42.03 36.18
CA LEU A 6 35.53 40.73 35.55
C LEU A 6 34.37 40.73 34.54
N LEU A 7 34.69 40.69 33.24
CA LEU A 7 33.71 40.57 32.17
C LEU A 7 33.37 39.09 31.94
N ILE A 8 32.21 38.66 32.38
CA ILE A 8 31.70 37.31 32.11
C ILE A 8 31.01 37.34 30.74
N ILE A 9 31.67 36.74 29.75
CA ILE A 9 31.05 36.48 28.43
C ILE A 9 30.24 35.21 28.55
N LEU A 10 28.90 35.35 28.59
CA LEU A 10 27.96 34.20 28.55
C LEU A 10 27.83 33.76 27.09
N MET A 11 28.56 32.71 26.73
CA MET A 11 28.46 32.07 25.40
C MET A 11 27.21 31.21 25.37
N GLY A 12 26.10 31.76 24.83
CA GLY A 12 24.85 31.05 24.62
C GLY A 12 25.01 30.04 23.50
N ILE A 13 25.12 28.73 23.85
CA ILE A 13 25.07 27.64 22.91
C ILE A 13 23.56 27.42 22.56
N SER A 14 23.17 27.94 21.41
CA SER A 14 21.86 27.63 20.81
C SER A 14 21.88 26.21 20.27
N LEU A 15 21.32 25.27 21.00
CA LEU A 15 21.01 23.93 20.48
C LEU A 15 19.86 24.05 19.48
N LEU A 16 20.18 24.06 18.20
CA LEU A 16 19.21 23.85 17.13
C LEU A 16 18.75 22.37 17.19
N SER A 17 17.65 22.12 17.89
CA SER A 17 16.97 20.84 17.85
C SER A 17 16.37 20.66 16.44
N PHE A 18 17.06 19.93 15.56
CA PHE A 18 16.45 19.42 14.34
C PHE A 18 15.42 18.37 14.75
N SER A 19 14.16 18.78 14.85
CA SER A 19 13.02 17.87 14.93
C SER A 19 12.87 17.22 13.56
N GLY A 20 13.57 16.11 13.32
CA GLY A 20 13.31 15.26 12.20
C GLY A 20 11.87 14.74 12.35
N THR A 21 10.95 15.17 11.50
CA THR A 21 9.63 14.55 11.39
C THR A 21 9.83 13.14 10.88
N SER A 22 9.91 12.17 11.78
CA SER A 22 9.75 10.78 11.44
C SER A 22 8.33 10.64 10.92
N LEU A 23 8.17 10.43 9.61
CA LEU A 23 6.89 10.02 9.06
C LEU A 23 6.53 8.70 9.73
N ALA A 24 5.46 8.68 10.50
CA ALA A 24 4.98 7.46 11.12
C ALA A 24 4.64 6.46 10.00
N GLN A 25 5.18 5.25 10.09
CA GLN A 25 4.82 4.14 9.22
C GLN A 25 3.33 3.87 9.38
N SER A 26 2.60 3.83 8.26
CA SER A 26 1.17 3.51 8.22
C SER A 26 0.94 2.09 7.71
N THR A 27 -0.16 1.48 8.12
CA THR A 27 -0.64 0.22 7.54
C THR A 27 -1.95 0.48 6.81
N HIS A 28 -1.98 0.16 5.54
CA HIS A 28 -3.12 0.33 4.67
C HIS A 28 -3.76 -1.02 4.39
N LEU A 29 -5.02 -1.20 4.80
CA LEU A 29 -5.79 -2.38 4.43
C LEU A 29 -6.55 -2.10 3.14
N VAL A 30 -6.33 -2.93 2.13
CA VAL A 30 -7.05 -2.95 0.86
C VAL A 30 -7.94 -4.19 0.85
N THR A 31 -9.23 -4.00 0.83
CA THR A 31 -10.20 -5.10 0.79
C THR A 31 -10.79 -5.20 -0.63
N LEU A 32 -10.56 -6.34 -1.28
CA LEU A 32 -11.26 -6.70 -2.51
C LEU A 32 -12.64 -7.25 -2.15
N ASN A 33 -13.68 -6.52 -2.51
CA ASN A 33 -15.07 -6.92 -2.32
C ASN A 33 -15.56 -7.64 -3.57
N VAL A 34 -16.18 -8.82 -3.41
CA VAL A 34 -16.71 -9.62 -4.50
C VAL A 34 -18.21 -9.78 -4.33
N ASP A 35 -18.99 -9.29 -5.31
CA ASP A 35 -20.39 -9.58 -5.43
C ASP A 35 -20.58 -10.91 -6.18
N THR A 36 -20.94 -11.93 -5.42
CA THR A 36 -21.13 -13.29 -5.98
C THR A 36 -22.35 -13.41 -6.89
N ASN A 37 -23.35 -12.52 -6.77
CA ASN A 37 -24.50 -12.52 -7.68
C ASN A 37 -24.09 -11.99 -9.05
N GLU A 38 -23.38 -10.86 -9.11
CA GLU A 38 -22.87 -10.31 -10.36
C GLU A 38 -21.85 -11.24 -11.03
N LEU A 39 -21.03 -11.92 -10.24
CA LEU A 39 -20.09 -12.91 -10.73
C LEU A 39 -20.81 -14.09 -11.42
N ASN A 40 -21.89 -14.61 -10.83
CA ASN A 40 -22.71 -15.68 -11.40
C ASN A 40 -23.44 -15.24 -12.68
N ASN A 41 -23.72 -13.94 -12.85
CA ASN A 41 -24.32 -13.37 -14.04
C ASN A 41 -23.32 -13.08 -15.17
N ASN A 42 -22.06 -13.51 -15.05
CA ASN A 42 -20.95 -13.23 -15.97
C ASN A 42 -20.66 -11.72 -16.14
N ASN A 43 -21.00 -10.91 -15.13
CA ASN A 43 -20.73 -9.48 -15.09
C ASN A 43 -19.50 -9.20 -14.22
N ALA A 44 -18.34 -9.72 -14.65
CA ALA A 44 -17.10 -9.65 -13.88
C ALA A 44 -16.71 -8.20 -13.53
N LYS A 45 -17.00 -7.23 -14.40
CA LYS A 45 -16.67 -5.82 -14.14
C LYS A 45 -17.45 -5.24 -12.96
N ALA A 46 -18.74 -5.58 -12.82
CA ALA A 46 -19.58 -5.14 -11.70
C ALA A 46 -19.39 -6.02 -10.44
N ALA A 47 -18.81 -7.21 -10.60
CA ALA A 47 -18.62 -8.15 -9.50
C ALA A 47 -17.51 -7.73 -8.52
N PHE A 48 -16.63 -6.80 -8.89
CA PHE A 48 -15.46 -6.45 -8.08
C PHE A 48 -15.48 -4.98 -7.70
N SER A 49 -15.11 -4.68 -6.47
CA SER A 49 -14.88 -3.32 -5.98
C SER A 49 -13.83 -3.32 -4.89
N PHE A 50 -13.29 -2.15 -4.57
CA PHE A 50 -12.33 -2.00 -3.49
C PHE A 50 -12.88 -1.14 -2.36
N SER A 51 -12.47 -1.46 -1.14
CA SER A 51 -12.54 -0.59 0.03
C SER A 51 -11.20 -0.56 0.74
N VAL A 52 -10.94 0.51 1.47
CA VAL A 52 -9.67 0.71 2.17
C VAL A 52 -9.90 1.13 3.61
N SER A 53 -8.89 0.93 4.46
CA SER A 53 -8.92 1.42 5.84
C SER A 53 -9.02 2.95 5.89
N GLU A 54 -9.61 3.46 6.97
CA GLU A 54 -9.73 4.89 7.24
C GLU A 54 -8.35 5.58 7.16
N GLY A 55 -8.31 6.77 6.55
CA GLY A 55 -7.09 7.54 6.35
C GLY A 55 -6.24 7.12 5.15
N THR A 56 -6.61 6.05 4.45
CA THR A 56 -5.94 5.66 3.20
C THR A 56 -6.46 6.49 2.03
N ALA A 57 -5.56 7.20 1.35
CA ALA A 57 -5.91 7.96 0.16
C ALA A 57 -5.99 7.06 -1.08
N VAL A 58 -6.98 7.31 -1.95
CA VAL A 58 -7.19 6.55 -3.19
C VAL A 58 -7.62 7.44 -4.33
N GLU A 59 -7.39 6.99 -5.56
CA GLU A 59 -7.95 7.52 -6.81
C GLU A 59 -8.81 6.43 -7.48
N ASN A 60 -9.85 6.81 -8.21
CA ASN A 60 -10.71 5.93 -9.02
C ASN A 60 -11.35 4.77 -8.22
N ILE A 61 -11.85 5.04 -7.03
CA ILE A 61 -12.42 4.01 -6.14
C ILE A 61 -13.59 3.23 -6.78
N ASP A 62 -14.33 3.85 -7.69
CA ASP A 62 -15.49 3.27 -8.38
C ASP A 62 -15.12 2.47 -9.64
N ASP A 63 -13.86 2.47 -10.04
CA ASP A 63 -13.36 1.68 -11.19
C ASP A 63 -12.28 0.70 -10.70
N PRO A 64 -12.60 -0.59 -10.55
CA PRO A 64 -11.67 -1.57 -10.00
C PRO A 64 -10.43 -1.81 -10.86
N GLU A 65 -10.48 -1.56 -12.18
CA GLU A 65 -9.32 -1.67 -13.07
C GLU A 65 -8.40 -0.44 -13.02
N ALA A 66 -8.97 0.73 -12.69
CA ALA A 66 -8.24 1.97 -12.54
C ALA A 66 -7.95 2.33 -11.07
N PHE A 67 -8.47 1.54 -10.13
CA PHE A 67 -8.25 1.75 -8.69
C PHE A 67 -6.78 1.98 -8.39
N THR A 68 -6.49 3.07 -7.67
CA THR A 68 -5.13 3.44 -7.31
C THR A 68 -5.06 3.76 -5.81
N ILE A 69 -4.29 2.97 -5.07
CA ILE A 69 -3.96 3.30 -3.68
C ILE A 69 -2.77 4.24 -3.63
N ILE A 70 -2.83 5.27 -2.77
CA ILE A 70 -1.75 6.22 -2.54
C ILE A 70 -1.11 5.92 -1.19
N VAL A 71 0.19 5.66 -1.20
CA VAL A 71 0.96 5.26 -0.01
C VAL A 71 2.29 6.00 0.06
N SER A 72 2.95 5.97 1.20
CA SER A 72 4.29 6.54 1.40
C SER A 72 5.35 5.45 1.43
N GLU A 73 6.62 5.87 1.26
CA GLU A 73 7.76 5.01 1.52
C GLU A 73 7.72 4.48 2.95
N ASN A 74 8.06 3.20 3.12
CA ASN A 74 8.04 2.47 4.37
C ASN A 74 6.65 2.12 4.94
N ASP A 75 5.55 2.47 4.30
CA ASP A 75 4.23 1.99 4.66
C ASP A 75 4.08 0.49 4.40
N ASP A 76 3.20 -0.14 5.17
CA ASP A 76 2.78 -1.52 4.94
C ASP A 76 1.42 -1.54 4.22
N ILE A 77 1.25 -2.46 3.28
CA ILE A 77 -0.03 -2.71 2.61
C ILE A 77 -0.43 -4.14 2.89
N GLU A 78 -1.67 -4.33 3.33
CA GLU A 78 -2.31 -5.63 3.48
C GLU A 78 -3.48 -5.76 2.50
N TRP A 79 -3.55 -6.86 1.75
CA TRP A 79 -4.67 -7.19 0.87
C TRP A 79 -5.44 -8.36 1.43
N GLU A 80 -6.75 -8.20 1.51
CA GLU A 80 -7.66 -9.27 1.86
C GLU A 80 -8.88 -9.29 0.94
N GLY A 81 -9.59 -10.41 0.90
CA GLY A 81 -10.81 -10.56 0.13
C GLY A 81 -12.02 -10.83 1.02
N VAL A 82 -13.19 -10.31 0.60
CA VAL A 82 -14.49 -10.61 1.17
C VAL A 82 -15.52 -10.82 0.05
N SER A 83 -16.58 -11.57 0.31
CA SER A 83 -17.66 -11.76 -0.65
C SER A 83 -19.02 -11.43 -0.06
N SER A 84 -19.96 -11.05 -0.90
CA SER A 84 -21.35 -10.75 -0.50
C SER A 84 -22.09 -11.97 0.06
N SER A 85 -21.71 -13.17 -0.36
CA SER A 85 -22.31 -14.44 0.13
C SER A 85 -21.63 -15.02 1.37
N GLY A 86 -20.52 -14.44 1.84
CA GLY A 86 -19.69 -15.01 2.90
C GLY A 86 -18.79 -16.16 2.43
N ALA A 87 -18.73 -16.45 1.12
CA ALA A 87 -17.79 -17.40 0.57
C ALA A 87 -16.35 -16.91 0.80
N LYS A 88 -15.43 -17.85 1.04
CA LYS A 88 -14.01 -17.54 1.24
C LYS A 88 -13.42 -16.93 -0.03
N VAL A 89 -12.79 -15.77 0.11
CA VAL A 89 -11.99 -15.11 -0.94
C VAL A 89 -10.54 -15.14 -0.51
N ASP A 90 -9.71 -15.86 -1.23
CA ASP A 90 -8.27 -15.96 -0.98
C ASP A 90 -7.50 -15.02 -1.92
N ILE A 91 -6.68 -14.13 -1.36
CA ILE A 91 -5.69 -13.40 -2.16
C ILE A 91 -4.48 -14.32 -2.34
N ASP A 92 -4.34 -14.90 -3.52
CA ASP A 92 -3.32 -15.91 -3.80
C ASP A 92 -1.94 -15.33 -4.01
N GLU A 93 -1.86 -14.19 -4.72
CA GLU A 93 -0.59 -13.53 -5.03
C GLU A 93 -0.81 -12.06 -5.41
N ILE A 94 0.14 -11.21 -5.02
CA ILE A 94 0.34 -9.87 -5.57
C ILE A 94 1.59 -9.91 -6.43
N GLU A 95 1.48 -9.51 -7.70
CA GLU A 95 2.57 -9.46 -8.69
C GLU A 95 2.74 -8.03 -9.21
N ILE A 96 3.94 -7.46 -9.09
CA ILE A 96 4.27 -6.15 -9.65
C ILE A 96 4.59 -6.31 -11.13
N VAL A 97 3.93 -5.52 -11.97
CA VAL A 97 4.18 -5.49 -13.41
C VAL A 97 5.35 -4.56 -13.70
N GLU A 98 6.37 -5.09 -14.35
CA GLU A 98 7.52 -4.28 -14.78
C GLU A 98 7.08 -3.25 -15.84
N ASP A 99 7.55 -2.00 -15.67
CA ASP A 99 7.33 -0.94 -16.63
C ASP A 99 8.46 -0.95 -17.68
N ALA A 100 8.19 -1.52 -18.83
CA ALA A 100 9.16 -1.60 -19.93
C ALA A 100 9.70 -0.24 -20.40
N ASN A 101 8.96 0.86 -20.13
CA ASN A 101 9.39 2.22 -20.46
C ASN A 101 10.29 2.86 -19.38
N LYS A 102 10.38 2.23 -18.20
CA LYS A 102 11.18 2.68 -17.06
C LYS A 102 11.90 1.51 -16.39
N PRO A 103 12.85 0.86 -17.09
CA PRO A 103 13.53 -0.34 -16.58
C PRO A 103 14.36 -0.08 -15.31
N ASP A 104 14.84 1.16 -15.13
CA ASP A 104 15.66 1.57 -13.97
C ASP A 104 14.83 2.03 -12.76
N LYS A 105 13.51 1.91 -12.84
CA LYS A 105 12.62 2.28 -11.74
C LYS A 105 12.83 1.38 -10.53
N GLU A 106 12.99 1.98 -9.35
CA GLU A 106 13.14 1.21 -8.11
C GLU A 106 11.94 0.31 -7.87
N LYS A 107 12.19 -0.94 -7.47
CA LYS A 107 11.13 -1.91 -7.15
C LYS A 107 10.39 -1.47 -5.90
N ILE A 108 9.05 -1.43 -5.98
CA ILE A 108 8.22 -0.99 -4.84
C ILE A 108 8.30 -1.94 -3.65
N PHE A 109 8.41 -3.26 -3.88
CA PHE A 109 8.51 -4.27 -2.84
C PHE A 109 9.83 -5.03 -2.91
N LYS A 110 10.15 -5.78 -1.87
CA LYS A 110 11.34 -6.63 -1.83
C LYS A 110 11.31 -7.73 -2.90
N LYS A 111 10.10 -8.17 -3.30
CA LYS A 111 9.88 -9.21 -4.32
C LYS A 111 8.83 -8.72 -5.30
N ASP A 112 8.98 -9.06 -6.58
CA ASP A 112 7.98 -8.75 -7.60
C ASP A 112 6.71 -9.59 -7.44
N LYS A 113 6.83 -10.80 -6.89
CA LYS A 113 5.72 -11.69 -6.55
C LYS A 113 5.70 -11.99 -5.06
N THR A 114 4.58 -11.69 -4.43
CA THR A 114 4.35 -11.93 -3.01
C THR A 114 3.15 -12.86 -2.87
N PRO A 115 3.36 -14.14 -2.48
CA PRO A 115 2.29 -15.09 -2.31
C PRO A 115 1.45 -14.81 -1.07
N GLY A 116 0.17 -15.16 -1.14
CA GLY A 116 -0.75 -15.13 -0.02
C GLY A 116 -0.35 -16.10 1.09
N LYS A 117 -0.56 -15.68 2.32
CA LYS A 117 -0.37 -16.49 3.52
C LYS A 117 -1.69 -16.70 4.21
N GLU A 118 -1.90 -17.93 4.71
CA GLU A 118 -3.10 -18.27 5.46
C GLU A 118 -3.13 -17.50 6.79
N GLU A 119 -4.19 -16.71 6.99
CA GLU A 119 -4.50 -16.01 8.24
C GLU A 119 -6.00 -16.10 8.51
N ASN A 120 -6.39 -16.65 9.66
CA ASN A 120 -7.79 -16.77 10.07
C ASN A 120 -8.68 -17.47 9.02
N GLY A 121 -8.18 -18.53 8.39
CA GLY A 121 -8.94 -19.35 7.45
C GLY A 121 -9.04 -18.78 6.04
N LYS A 122 -8.34 -17.69 5.70
CA LYS A 122 -8.23 -17.13 4.35
C LYS A 122 -6.80 -16.66 4.04
N LYS A 123 -6.43 -16.62 2.78
CA LYS A 123 -5.14 -16.08 2.37
C LYS A 123 -5.20 -14.57 2.25
N LYS A 124 -4.19 -13.92 2.81
CA LYS A 124 -3.93 -12.49 2.69
C LYS A 124 -2.50 -12.26 2.20
N VAL A 125 -2.26 -11.11 1.60
CA VAL A 125 -0.90 -10.68 1.23
C VAL A 125 -0.53 -9.44 2.03
N LYS A 126 0.72 -9.40 2.51
CA LYS A 126 1.31 -8.23 3.17
C LYS A 126 2.62 -7.88 2.50
N ALA A 127 2.82 -6.61 2.19
CA ALA A 127 4.06 -6.13 1.63
C ALA A 127 4.39 -4.73 2.18
N LYS A 128 5.70 -4.45 2.26
CA LYS A 128 6.23 -3.15 2.69
C LYS A 128 6.75 -2.38 1.50
N VAL A 129 6.33 -1.12 1.39
CA VAL A 129 6.83 -0.16 0.41
C VAL A 129 8.29 0.18 0.72
N LYS A 130 9.17 0.03 -0.26
CA LYS A 130 10.59 0.35 -0.10
C LYS A 130 10.83 1.86 -0.12
N ASP A 131 11.98 2.25 0.38
CA ASP A 131 12.56 3.58 0.17
C ASP A 131 12.96 3.80 -1.30
N LYS A 132 13.14 5.06 -1.70
CA LYS A 132 13.47 5.50 -3.07
C LYS A 132 12.40 5.17 -4.13
N THR A 133 11.17 4.98 -3.70
CA THR A 133 10.02 4.72 -4.59
C THR A 133 9.18 5.97 -4.87
N ARG A 134 9.45 7.06 -4.16
CA ARG A 134 8.74 8.34 -4.29
C ARG A 134 8.72 8.87 -5.74
N GLY A 135 7.59 9.46 -6.13
CA GLY A 135 7.37 9.99 -7.48
C GLY A 135 7.02 8.92 -8.51
N ASN A 136 6.80 7.68 -8.10
CA ASN A 136 6.49 6.58 -9.00
C ASN A 136 5.06 6.05 -8.82
N GLU A 137 4.53 5.53 -9.92
CA GLU A 137 3.30 4.75 -9.97
C GLU A 137 3.63 3.35 -10.47
N TYR A 138 3.00 2.34 -9.89
CA TYR A 138 3.22 0.92 -10.18
C TYR A 138 1.91 0.26 -10.53
N LYS A 139 1.88 -0.49 -11.64
CA LYS A 139 0.82 -1.43 -11.95
C LYS A 139 1.10 -2.74 -11.23
N TYR A 140 0.06 -3.35 -10.65
CA TYR A 140 0.20 -4.66 -10.03
C TYR A 140 -1.00 -5.55 -10.36
N ILE A 141 -0.81 -6.83 -10.22
CA ILE A 141 -1.82 -7.85 -10.47
C ILE A 141 -2.20 -8.47 -9.12
N ILE A 142 -3.49 -8.52 -8.82
CA ILE A 142 -4.05 -9.33 -7.74
C ILE A 142 -4.54 -10.62 -8.37
N ARG A 143 -3.97 -11.75 -7.96
CA ARG A 143 -4.53 -13.08 -8.23
C ARG A 143 -5.28 -13.52 -7.01
N PHE A 144 -6.53 -13.91 -7.19
CA PHE A 144 -7.38 -14.34 -6.10
C PHE A 144 -8.29 -15.48 -6.51
N SER A 145 -8.81 -16.21 -5.53
CA SER A 145 -9.70 -17.36 -5.78
C SER A 145 -10.91 -17.35 -4.87
N ILE A 146 -12.01 -17.92 -5.39
CA ILE A 146 -13.26 -18.14 -4.68
C ILE A 146 -13.69 -19.57 -4.97
N GLY A 147 -13.63 -20.45 -3.97
CA GLY A 147 -13.83 -21.88 -4.18
C GLY A 147 -12.84 -22.45 -5.20
N ALA A 148 -13.33 -22.99 -6.31
CA ALA A 148 -12.51 -23.56 -7.39
C ALA A 148 -12.15 -22.57 -8.52
N PHE A 149 -12.64 -21.35 -8.46
CA PHE A 149 -12.46 -20.35 -9.52
C PHE A 149 -11.34 -19.38 -9.17
N SER A 150 -10.51 -19.05 -10.16
CA SER A 150 -9.43 -18.07 -10.04
C SER A 150 -9.69 -16.86 -10.93
N PHE A 151 -9.33 -15.68 -10.42
CA PHE A 151 -9.57 -14.39 -11.06
C PHE A 151 -8.32 -13.53 -11.00
N VAL A 152 -8.29 -12.49 -11.85
CA VAL A 152 -7.20 -11.53 -11.95
C VAL A 152 -7.78 -10.13 -12.11
N ILE A 153 -7.20 -9.16 -11.39
CA ILE A 153 -7.48 -7.73 -11.53
C ILE A 153 -6.17 -6.95 -11.42
N ASP A 154 -6.03 -5.82 -12.10
CA ASP A 154 -4.75 -5.14 -12.30
C ASP A 154 -4.74 -3.65 -11.90
N PRO A 155 -4.96 -3.33 -10.63
CA PRO A 155 -4.97 -1.97 -10.09
C PRO A 155 -3.56 -1.33 -10.02
N ARG A 156 -3.47 -0.15 -9.35
CA ARG A 156 -2.24 0.64 -9.27
C ARG A 156 -1.89 1.05 -7.83
N ILE A 157 -0.59 1.30 -7.62
CA ILE A 157 -0.04 1.91 -6.41
C ILE A 157 0.73 3.16 -6.80
N LYS A 158 0.47 4.28 -6.14
CA LYS A 158 1.15 5.56 -6.34
C LYS A 158 1.90 5.96 -5.07
N VAL A 159 3.16 6.35 -5.22
CA VAL A 159 4.02 6.85 -4.14
C VAL A 159 4.38 8.29 -4.50
N PRO A 160 3.66 9.32 -4.01
CA PRO A 160 3.84 10.74 -4.38
C PRO A 160 5.14 11.36 -3.89
#